data_5a86679e91d4e485e0e7e27a23b569ad
#
_entry.id   5a86679e91d4e485e0e7e27a23b569ad
#
_cell.length_a   1.000
_cell.length_b   1.000
_cell.length_c   1.000
_cell.angle_alpha   90.00
_cell.angle_beta   90.00
_cell.angle_gamma   90.00
#
_symmetry.space_group_name_H-M   'P 1'
#
loop_
_entity.id
_entity.type
_entity.pdbx_description
1 polymer ?
#
loop_
_entity_poly.entity_id
_entity_poly.type
_entity_poly.pdbx_seq_one_letter_code
_entity_poly.pdbx_strand_id
1 'polypeptide(L)'
;MNYKKYFSDELTSLKSQGLYRKFREINRDKKHFPRATERFEGSERPVEVWCSNDYLNLSQHPEVIKKSIDVIQELGTGSGGTRNISGTSSYHADLERELADLHNKESSLIFPSAYTAN
;
A
#
# COMPACT_ATOMS: atom_id res chain seq x y z
N MET A 1 -20.70 -10.60 28.89
CA MET A 1 -20.57 -9.29 28.22
C MET A 1 -21.24 -9.36 26.84
N ASN A 2 -22.13 -8.40 26.51
CA ASN A 2 -22.79 -8.37 25.19
C ASN A 2 -21.92 -7.57 24.21
N TYR A 3 -21.00 -8.25 23.53
CA TYR A 3 -20.07 -7.61 22.58
C TYR A 3 -20.77 -6.89 21.42
N LYS A 4 -21.91 -7.42 20.95
CA LYS A 4 -22.66 -6.78 19.87
C LYS A 4 -23.17 -5.39 20.28
N LYS A 5 -23.71 -5.29 21.49
CA LYS A 5 -24.16 -4.02 22.04
C LYS A 5 -22.98 -3.07 22.24
N TYR A 6 -21.89 -3.54 22.85
CA TYR A 6 -20.69 -2.75 23.08
C TYR A 6 -20.15 -2.12 21.80
N PHE A 7 -19.92 -2.92 20.75
CA PHE A 7 -19.42 -2.39 19.48
C PHE A 7 -20.42 -1.48 18.77
N SER A 8 -21.72 -1.72 18.90
CA SER A 8 -22.76 -0.84 18.34
C SER A 8 -22.76 0.52 19.00
N ASP A 9 -22.61 0.56 20.32
CA ASP A 9 -22.55 1.80 21.10
C ASP A 9 -21.29 2.61 20.75
N GLU A 10 -20.11 1.94 20.63
CA GLU A 10 -18.86 2.56 20.20
C GLU A 10 -18.94 3.13 18.78
N LEU A 11 -19.51 2.39 17.83
CA LEU A 11 -19.71 2.89 16.47
C LEU A 11 -20.65 4.10 16.42
N THR A 12 -21.69 4.10 17.25
CA THR A 12 -22.62 5.24 17.36
C THR A 12 -21.91 6.47 17.92
N SER A 13 -21.08 6.27 18.94
CA SER A 13 -20.25 7.32 19.51
C SER A 13 -19.28 7.91 18.48
N LEU A 14 -18.55 7.09 17.74
CA LEU A 14 -17.64 7.54 16.67
C LEU A 14 -18.36 8.35 15.58
N LYS A 15 -19.58 7.91 15.21
CA LYS A 15 -20.40 8.63 14.23
C LYS A 15 -20.87 9.98 14.72
N SER A 16 -21.30 10.06 15.98
CA SER A 16 -21.77 11.33 16.59
C SER A 16 -20.66 12.35 16.75
N GLN A 17 -19.41 11.88 16.92
CA GLN A 17 -18.22 12.73 17.03
C GLN A 17 -17.59 13.10 15.66
N GLY A 18 -18.15 12.61 14.56
CA GLY A 18 -17.57 12.83 13.22
C GLY A 18 -16.25 12.09 12.97
N LEU A 19 -15.90 11.13 13.83
CA LEU A 19 -14.64 10.38 13.76
C LEU A 19 -14.76 9.09 12.93
N TYR A 20 -15.99 8.71 12.59
CA TYR A 20 -16.23 7.51 11.80
C TYR A 20 -15.78 7.71 10.35
N ARG A 21 -14.78 6.96 9.91
CA ARG A 21 -14.23 7.04 8.55
C ARG A 21 -14.84 5.95 7.67
N LYS A 22 -15.32 6.35 6.50
CA LYS A 22 -15.71 5.42 5.44
C LYS A 22 -14.57 5.32 4.43
N PHE A 23 -14.20 4.08 4.07
CA PHE A 23 -13.24 3.86 3.00
C PHE A 23 -13.89 4.16 1.64
N ARG A 24 -13.16 4.86 0.81
CA ARG A 24 -13.56 5.17 -0.56
C ARG A 24 -12.80 4.29 -1.52
N GLU A 25 -13.49 3.68 -2.47
CA GLU A 25 -12.86 2.86 -3.51
C GLU A 25 -12.36 3.78 -4.62
N ILE A 26 -11.05 3.89 -4.77
CA ILE A 26 -10.42 4.74 -5.77
C ILE A 26 -9.69 3.89 -6.80
N ASN A 27 -10.17 3.90 -8.04
CA ASN A 27 -9.52 3.27 -9.17
C ASN A 27 -8.70 4.31 -9.93
N ARG A 28 -7.38 4.24 -9.80
CA ARG A 28 -6.46 5.16 -10.48
C ARG A 28 -6.43 4.89 -11.97
N ASP A 29 -6.43 5.95 -12.75
CA ASP A 29 -6.21 5.87 -14.20
C ASP A 29 -4.72 6.06 -14.51
N LYS A 30 -4.06 4.97 -14.94
CA LYS A 30 -2.64 5.00 -15.30
C LYS A 30 -2.31 6.04 -16.38
N LYS A 31 -3.22 6.27 -17.33
CA LYS A 31 -2.98 7.19 -18.46
C LYS A 31 -3.20 8.65 -18.13
N HIS A 32 -3.99 8.93 -17.11
CA HIS A 32 -4.47 10.27 -16.80
C HIS A 32 -4.29 10.68 -15.34
N PHE A 33 -3.30 10.07 -14.64
CA PHE A 33 -2.98 10.48 -13.27
C PHE A 33 -2.75 12.02 -13.20
N PRO A 34 -3.29 12.74 -12.21
CA PRO A 34 -3.92 12.28 -10.95
C PRO A 34 -5.42 11.93 -11.03
N ARG A 35 -6.00 11.81 -12.21
CA ARG A 35 -7.40 11.42 -12.36
C ARG A 35 -7.64 9.99 -11.95
N ALA A 36 -8.80 9.76 -11.35
CA ALA A 36 -9.25 8.47 -10.88
C ALA A 36 -10.78 8.39 -10.95
N THR A 37 -11.31 7.19 -10.81
CA THR A 37 -12.73 6.97 -10.61
C THR A 37 -12.97 6.59 -9.17
N GLU A 38 -13.79 7.34 -8.46
CA GLU A 38 -14.29 6.99 -7.14
C GLU A 38 -15.58 6.18 -7.28
N ARG A 39 -15.63 5.05 -6.57
CA ARG A 39 -16.87 4.32 -6.34
C ARG A 39 -17.26 4.48 -4.88
N PHE A 40 -18.43 5.03 -4.64
CA PHE A 40 -18.94 5.29 -3.31
C PHE A 40 -20.46 5.22 -3.25
N GLU A 41 -20.98 4.38 -2.35
CA GLU A 41 -22.44 4.20 -2.11
C GLU A 41 -23.24 3.90 -3.41
N GLY A 42 -22.67 3.05 -4.28
CA GLY A 42 -23.32 2.61 -5.52
C GLY A 42 -23.25 3.59 -6.68
N SER A 43 -22.56 4.73 -6.53
CA SER A 43 -22.29 5.68 -7.60
C SER A 43 -20.80 5.67 -8.00
N GLU A 44 -20.53 6.00 -9.27
CA GLU A 44 -19.18 6.22 -9.78
C GLU A 44 -19.07 7.68 -10.25
N ARG A 45 -17.93 8.30 -9.94
CA ARG A 45 -17.64 9.66 -10.39
C ARG A 45 -16.15 9.87 -10.63
N PRO A 46 -15.78 10.76 -11.57
CA PRO A 46 -14.39 11.14 -11.73
C PRO A 46 -13.94 12.01 -10.55
N VAL A 47 -12.71 11.77 -10.10
CA VAL A 47 -12.06 12.53 -9.02
C VAL A 47 -10.61 12.80 -9.38
N GLU A 48 -9.99 13.77 -8.71
CA GLU A 48 -8.55 13.99 -8.74
C GLU A 48 -7.94 13.64 -7.38
N VAL A 49 -6.87 12.81 -7.43
CA VAL A 49 -6.20 12.30 -6.21
C VAL A 49 -5.08 13.25 -5.83
N TRP A 50 -5.32 14.07 -4.81
CA TRP A 50 -4.33 14.98 -4.24
C TRP A 50 -3.57 14.37 -3.05
N CYS A 51 -4.11 13.30 -2.46
CA CYS A 51 -3.49 12.59 -1.33
C CYS A 51 -2.85 11.30 -1.84
N SER A 52 -1.54 11.28 -2.01
CA SER A 52 -0.81 10.09 -2.44
C SER A 52 0.57 10.05 -1.79
N ASN A 53 1.05 8.85 -1.47
CA ASN A 53 2.43 8.61 -1.07
C ASN A 53 3.36 8.38 -2.28
N ASP A 54 2.81 8.32 -3.48
CA ASP A 54 3.53 8.16 -4.74
C ASP A 54 4.02 9.53 -5.25
N TYR A 55 4.84 10.20 -4.46
CA TYR A 55 5.29 11.58 -4.71
C TYR A 55 6.03 11.76 -6.05
N LEU A 56 6.72 10.74 -6.50
CA LEU A 56 7.50 10.75 -7.75
C LEU A 56 6.75 10.08 -8.90
N ASN A 57 5.51 9.65 -8.69
CA ASN A 57 4.70 8.92 -9.66
C ASN A 57 5.39 7.65 -10.21
N LEU A 58 6.26 7.02 -9.43
CA LEU A 58 7.01 5.84 -9.84
C LEU A 58 6.14 4.60 -10.02
N SER A 59 4.97 4.56 -9.37
CA SER A 59 4.00 3.46 -9.59
C SER A 59 3.49 3.39 -11.04
N GLN A 60 3.64 4.48 -11.81
CA GLN A 60 3.24 4.57 -13.22
C GLN A 60 4.43 4.46 -14.18
N HIS A 61 5.66 4.43 -13.68
CA HIS A 61 6.85 4.44 -14.50
C HIS A 61 6.99 3.15 -15.31
N PRO A 62 7.18 3.22 -16.64
CA PRO A 62 7.18 2.03 -17.48
C PRO A 62 8.21 0.97 -17.10
N GLU A 63 9.42 1.39 -16.72
CA GLU A 63 10.49 0.47 -16.31
C GLU A 63 10.17 -0.22 -14.97
N VAL A 64 9.58 0.50 -14.01
CA VAL A 64 9.15 -0.09 -12.75
C VAL A 64 8.06 -1.13 -12.98
N ILE A 65 7.07 -0.81 -13.81
CA ILE A 65 6.00 -1.74 -14.17
C ILE A 65 6.57 -2.96 -14.89
N LYS A 66 7.46 -2.74 -15.89
CA LYS A 66 8.09 -3.85 -16.61
C LYS A 66 8.85 -4.76 -15.65
N LYS A 67 9.70 -4.20 -14.79
CA LYS A 67 10.46 -5.00 -13.82
C LYS A 67 9.55 -5.77 -12.87
N SER A 68 8.45 -5.18 -12.43
CA SER A 68 7.45 -5.88 -11.59
C SER A 68 6.84 -7.07 -12.31
N ILE A 69 6.50 -6.93 -13.59
CA ILE A 69 5.99 -8.04 -14.43
C ILE A 69 7.03 -9.13 -14.56
N ASP A 70 8.28 -8.78 -14.88
CA ASP A 70 9.39 -9.73 -15.04
C ASP A 70 9.58 -10.55 -13.75
N VAL A 71 9.59 -9.90 -12.58
CA VAL A 71 9.72 -10.57 -11.28
C VAL A 71 8.52 -11.47 -10.95
N ILE A 72 7.30 -11.04 -11.28
CA ILE A 72 6.11 -11.88 -11.09
C ILE A 72 6.17 -13.15 -11.97
N GLN A 73 6.66 -13.02 -13.19
CA GLN A 73 6.84 -14.18 -14.08
C GLN A 73 7.94 -15.13 -13.59
N GLU A 74 8.97 -14.61 -12.94
CA GLU A 74 10.09 -15.39 -12.42
C GLU A 74 9.75 -16.09 -11.09
N LEU A 75 9.19 -15.36 -10.12
CA LEU A 75 9.01 -15.82 -8.75
C LEU A 75 7.56 -16.04 -8.33
N GLY A 76 6.60 -15.64 -9.14
CA GLY A 76 5.18 -15.62 -8.75
C GLY A 76 4.80 -14.38 -7.93
N THR A 77 3.60 -14.42 -7.35
CA THR A 77 3.00 -13.23 -6.69
C THR A 77 3.18 -13.16 -5.18
N GLY A 78 3.84 -14.13 -4.58
CA GLY A 78 3.97 -14.20 -3.13
C GLY A 78 5.30 -14.74 -2.67
N SER A 79 5.72 -14.34 -1.48
CA SER A 79 7.00 -14.77 -0.88
C SER A 79 6.95 -16.17 -0.25
N GLY A 80 5.78 -16.79 -0.13
CA GLY A 80 5.62 -18.16 0.36
C GLY A 80 5.80 -18.35 1.86
N GLY A 81 6.20 -17.31 2.59
CA GLY A 81 6.44 -17.41 4.04
C GLY A 81 6.89 -16.10 4.67
N THR A 82 7.15 -16.14 5.96
CA THR A 82 7.77 -15.03 6.68
C THR A 82 9.25 -14.92 6.34
N ARG A 83 9.82 -13.73 6.44
CA ARG A 83 11.21 -13.45 6.04
C ARG A 83 12.26 -14.33 6.74
N ASN A 84 12.04 -14.66 7.98
CA ASN A 84 12.98 -15.48 8.80
C ASN A 84 12.87 -16.99 8.55
N ILE A 85 11.93 -17.46 7.74
CA ILE A 85 11.78 -18.89 7.38
C ILE A 85 12.11 -19.10 5.91
N SER A 86 11.23 -18.69 5.02
CA SER A 86 11.35 -18.94 3.56
C SER A 86 10.94 -17.75 2.69
N GLY A 87 10.52 -16.64 3.29
CA GLY A 87 9.97 -15.49 2.57
C GLY A 87 10.98 -14.43 2.15
N THR A 88 12.28 -14.61 2.41
CA THR A 88 13.34 -13.71 1.91
C THR A 88 13.84 -14.19 0.56
N SER A 89 13.53 -13.45 -0.50
CA SER A 89 14.07 -13.65 -1.84
C SER A 89 15.38 -12.85 -2.04
N SER A 90 16.10 -13.14 -3.14
CA SER A 90 17.25 -12.33 -3.56
C SER A 90 16.88 -10.85 -3.74
N TYR A 91 15.70 -10.56 -4.26
CA TYR A 91 15.22 -9.19 -4.46
C TYR A 91 15.08 -8.40 -3.14
N HIS A 92 14.71 -9.04 -2.04
CA HIS A 92 14.73 -8.38 -0.73
C HIS A 92 16.16 -8.01 -0.32
N ALA A 93 17.09 -8.96 -0.42
CA ALA A 93 18.47 -8.74 -0.03
C ALA A 93 19.17 -7.70 -0.93
N ASP A 94 18.90 -7.74 -2.23
CA ASP A 94 19.44 -6.78 -3.19
C ASP A 94 18.92 -5.36 -2.89
N LEU A 95 17.63 -5.20 -2.68
CA LEU A 95 17.04 -3.91 -2.35
C LEU A 95 17.57 -3.36 -1.01
N GLU A 96 17.77 -4.22 -0.01
CA GLU A 96 18.36 -3.81 1.28
C GLU A 96 19.79 -3.30 1.10
N ARG A 97 20.61 -3.93 0.25
CA ARG A 97 21.95 -3.43 -0.06
C ARG A 97 21.91 -2.07 -0.78
N GLU A 98 21.10 -1.98 -1.83
CA GLU A 98 20.96 -0.73 -2.59
C GLU A 98 20.48 0.44 -1.72
N LEU A 99 19.53 0.20 -0.82
CA LEU A 99 19.06 1.23 0.11
C LEU A 99 20.13 1.61 1.15
N ALA A 100 20.88 0.65 1.65
CA ALA A 100 22.00 0.93 2.55
C ALA A 100 23.04 1.82 1.87
N ASP A 101 23.44 1.47 0.63
CA ASP A 101 24.40 2.24 -0.18
C ASP A 101 23.86 3.65 -0.48
N LEU A 102 22.61 3.76 -0.94
CA LEU A 102 21.97 5.05 -1.24
C LEU A 102 21.98 6.00 -0.04
N HIS A 103 21.76 5.48 1.16
CA HIS A 103 21.73 6.26 2.39
C HIS A 103 23.06 6.33 3.14
N ASN A 104 24.12 5.74 2.57
CA ASN A 104 25.44 5.64 3.20
C ASN A 104 25.37 5.07 4.63
N LYS A 105 24.71 3.92 4.76
CA LYS A 105 24.52 3.16 6.01
C LYS A 105 25.13 1.78 5.89
N GLU A 106 25.47 1.18 7.02
CA GLU A 106 26.04 -0.17 7.09
C GLU A 106 25.08 -1.26 6.63
N SER A 107 23.79 -1.06 6.88
CA SER A 107 22.73 -1.98 6.49
C SER A 107 21.36 -1.29 6.44
N SER A 108 20.42 -1.93 5.78
CA SER A 108 19.01 -1.56 5.83
C SER A 108 18.12 -2.80 6.01
N LEU A 109 16.87 -2.59 6.42
CA LEU A 109 15.88 -3.63 6.57
C LEU A 109 14.53 -3.15 6.03
N ILE A 110 13.92 -3.97 5.18
CA ILE A 110 12.60 -3.68 4.59
C ILE A 110 11.49 -4.16 5.52
N PHE A 111 10.51 -3.32 5.72
CA PHE A 111 9.27 -3.59 6.44
C PHE A 111 8.05 -3.48 5.53
N PRO A 112 6.93 -4.19 5.83
CA PRO A 112 5.71 -4.14 5.03
C PRO A 112 4.99 -2.80 5.08
N SER A 113 5.31 -1.95 6.08
CA SER A 113 4.76 -0.60 6.19
C SER A 113 5.67 0.30 7.03
N ALA A 114 5.61 1.60 6.80
CA ALA A 114 6.28 2.59 7.64
C ALA A 114 5.83 2.53 9.11
N TYR A 115 4.56 2.19 9.35
CA TYR A 115 4.03 2.02 10.70
C TYR A 115 4.76 0.92 11.49
N THR A 116 5.11 -0.18 10.83
CA THR A 116 5.85 -1.29 11.48
C THR A 116 7.35 -1.04 11.54
N ALA A 117 7.88 -0.10 10.74
CA ALA A 117 9.29 0.28 10.76
C ALA A 117 9.61 1.27 11.90
N ASN A 118 8.64 2.08 12.30
CA ASN A 118 8.77 3.09 13.36
C ASN A 118 8.47 2.48 14.74
#